data_41a6217904837e3f47e1cab13d8e3f01
#
_entry.id   41a6217904837e3f47e1cab13d8e3f01
#
_cell.length_a   1.000
_cell.length_b   1.000
_cell.length_c   1.000
_cell.angle_alpha   90.00
_cell.angle_beta   90.00
_cell.angle_gamma   90.00
#
_symmetry.space_group_name_H-M   'P 1'
#
loop_
_entity.id
_entity.type
_entity.pdbx_description
1 polymer ?
#
loop_
_entity_poly.entity_id
_entity_poly.type
_entity_poly.pdbx_seq_one_letter_code
_entity_poly.pdbx_strand_id
1 'polypeptide(L)'
;MLTPSSRLEFDMTASAHGLADTFVTMLNEHDPDLVDRFVAIDYRNHNAFVPDGREANRQFWAGFFHALPDLTATMEDLVISGDRVVGRFVYRATHAGEFMGIPATGRKVEMRSIDIWRVEDGMFVEHWDELNTLQLPQQMGALGGSGAGGEA
;
A
#
# COMPACT_ATOMS: atom_id res chain seq x y z
N MET A 1 -23.24 15.43 -25.86
CA MET A 1 -23.42 16.14 -24.57
C MET A 1 -23.72 15.09 -23.52
N LEU A 2 -22.85 14.97 -22.50
CA LEU A 2 -23.02 13.97 -21.44
C LEU A 2 -24.19 14.37 -20.54
N THR A 3 -24.96 13.39 -20.06
CA THR A 3 -26.03 13.64 -19.07
C THR A 3 -25.38 14.05 -17.73
N PRO A 4 -26.12 14.78 -16.85
CA PRO A 4 -25.60 15.13 -15.53
C PRO A 4 -25.13 13.93 -14.72
N SER A 5 -25.81 12.78 -14.83
CA SER A 5 -25.43 11.53 -14.15
C SER A 5 -24.12 10.97 -14.70
N SER A 6 -23.94 10.93 -16.02
CA SER A 6 -22.69 10.45 -16.63
C SER A 6 -21.51 11.37 -16.35
N ARG A 7 -21.75 12.67 -16.17
CA ARG A 7 -20.70 13.62 -15.79
C ARG A 7 -20.25 13.44 -14.34
N LEU A 8 -21.19 13.20 -13.43
CA LEU A 8 -20.90 12.88 -12.03
C LEU A 8 -20.11 11.57 -11.90
N GLU A 9 -20.50 10.53 -12.64
CA GLU A 9 -19.75 9.26 -12.67
C GLU A 9 -18.34 9.44 -13.23
N PHE A 10 -18.17 10.24 -14.28
CA PHE A 10 -16.86 10.55 -14.85
C PHE A 10 -15.98 11.32 -13.85
N ASP A 11 -16.53 12.33 -13.19
CA ASP A 11 -15.81 13.14 -12.19
C ASP A 11 -15.41 12.31 -10.97
N MET A 12 -16.27 11.40 -10.50
CA MET A 12 -15.96 10.46 -9.40
C MET A 12 -14.85 9.49 -9.78
N THR A 13 -14.88 8.95 -10.98
CA THR A 13 -13.85 8.01 -11.47
C THR A 13 -12.50 8.71 -11.61
N ALA A 14 -12.47 9.93 -12.14
CA ALA A 14 -11.25 10.72 -12.28
C ALA A 14 -10.66 11.07 -10.90
N SER A 15 -11.51 11.43 -9.92
CA SER A 15 -11.08 11.68 -8.53
C SER A 15 -10.52 10.42 -7.86
N ALA A 16 -11.19 9.28 -8.01
CA ALA A 16 -10.75 8.00 -7.46
C ALA A 16 -9.40 7.55 -8.06
N HIS A 17 -9.20 7.74 -9.35
CA HIS A 17 -7.93 7.49 -10.02
C HIS A 17 -6.80 8.36 -9.45
N GLY A 18 -7.07 9.65 -9.25
CA GLY A 18 -6.14 10.59 -8.62
C GLY A 18 -5.73 10.22 -7.20
N LEU A 19 -6.64 9.65 -6.39
CA LEU A 19 -6.33 9.15 -5.06
C LEU A 19 -5.34 7.98 -5.11
N ALA A 20 -5.56 7.03 -6.02
CA ALA A 20 -4.65 5.90 -6.22
C ALA A 20 -3.27 6.36 -6.72
N ASP A 21 -3.20 7.32 -7.62
CA ASP A 21 -1.94 7.92 -8.09
C ASP A 21 -1.21 8.63 -6.96
N THR A 22 -1.92 9.33 -6.07
CA THR A 22 -1.32 9.99 -4.90
C THR A 22 -0.75 8.97 -3.92
N PHE A 23 -1.42 7.84 -3.73
CA PHE A 23 -0.89 6.74 -2.93
C PHE A 23 0.44 6.22 -3.50
N VAL A 24 0.52 5.96 -4.80
CA VAL A 24 1.77 5.52 -5.45
C VAL A 24 2.86 6.60 -5.36
N THR A 25 2.51 7.86 -5.50
CA THR A 25 3.44 8.99 -5.35
C THR A 25 4.03 9.01 -3.94
N MET A 26 3.19 8.88 -2.91
CA MET A 26 3.63 8.79 -1.50
C MET A 26 4.65 7.68 -1.30
N LEU A 27 4.38 6.50 -1.87
CA LEU A 27 5.26 5.34 -1.75
C LEU A 27 6.63 5.58 -2.39
N ASN A 28 6.67 6.18 -3.57
CA ASN A 28 7.91 6.40 -4.32
C ASN A 28 8.69 7.64 -3.87
N GLU A 29 8.03 8.64 -3.32
CA GLU A 29 8.67 9.83 -2.73
C GLU A 29 9.05 9.62 -1.26
N HIS A 30 8.58 8.53 -0.63
CA HIS A 30 8.77 8.23 0.80
C HIS A 30 8.27 9.37 1.70
N ASP A 31 7.17 10.02 1.31
CA ASP A 31 6.59 11.15 2.02
C ASP A 31 5.29 10.75 2.72
N PRO A 32 5.31 10.38 4.01
CA PRO A 32 4.12 9.95 4.73
C PRO A 32 3.09 11.07 4.92
N ASP A 33 3.47 12.33 4.76
CA ASP A 33 2.56 13.48 4.91
C ASP A 33 1.56 13.58 3.74
N LEU A 34 1.85 12.94 2.62
CA LEU A 34 0.91 12.86 1.50
C LEU A 34 -0.38 12.13 1.84
N VAL A 35 -0.47 11.38 2.95
CA VAL A 35 -1.73 10.78 3.42
C VAL A 35 -2.83 11.82 3.61
N ASP A 36 -2.49 13.08 3.90
CA ASP A 36 -3.47 14.16 4.03
C ASP A 36 -4.27 14.42 2.75
N ARG A 37 -3.74 14.02 1.62
CA ARG A 37 -4.36 14.24 0.30
C ARG A 37 -5.29 13.15 -0.14
N PHE A 38 -5.23 11.95 0.46
CA PHE A 38 -6.05 10.83 0.00
C PHE A 38 -6.71 10.00 1.11
N VAL A 39 -6.30 10.15 2.37
CA VAL A 39 -6.87 9.41 3.52
C VAL A 39 -7.74 10.32 4.37
N ALA A 40 -8.97 9.92 4.67
CA ALA A 40 -9.86 10.64 5.57
C ALA A 40 -9.35 10.61 7.02
N ILE A 41 -9.72 11.62 7.82
CA ILE A 41 -9.30 11.73 9.23
C ILE A 41 -9.73 10.50 10.04
N ASP A 42 -10.96 10.05 9.83
CA ASP A 42 -11.61 8.91 10.48
C ASP A 42 -11.50 7.61 9.68
N TYR A 43 -10.42 7.47 8.93
CA TYR A 43 -10.13 6.33 8.08
C TYR A 43 -10.23 4.99 8.81
N ARG A 44 -11.05 4.09 8.31
CA ARG A 44 -11.21 2.75 8.85
C ARG A 44 -10.31 1.76 8.12
N ASN A 45 -9.41 1.14 8.85
CA ASN A 45 -8.44 0.21 8.29
C ASN A 45 -8.68 -1.22 8.77
N HIS A 46 -8.97 -2.13 7.84
CA HIS A 46 -9.15 -3.54 8.15
C HIS A 46 -7.84 -4.34 8.08
N ASN A 47 -6.70 -3.68 7.87
CA ASN A 47 -5.40 -4.31 7.99
C ASN A 47 -5.09 -4.63 9.45
N ALA A 48 -4.65 -5.86 9.73
CA ALA A 48 -4.39 -6.32 11.09
C ALA A 48 -3.22 -5.61 11.80
N PHE A 49 -2.36 -4.93 11.03
CA PHE A 49 -1.13 -4.31 11.53
C PHE A 49 -1.21 -2.80 11.65
N VAL A 50 -2.28 -2.18 11.15
CA VAL A 50 -2.42 -0.71 11.10
C VAL A 50 -3.73 -0.30 11.75
N PRO A 51 -3.71 0.45 12.86
CA PRO A 51 -4.91 0.97 13.49
C PRO A 51 -5.70 1.93 12.59
N ASP A 52 -6.96 2.20 12.97
CA ASP A 52 -7.80 3.19 12.32
C ASP A 52 -7.24 4.61 12.45
N GLY A 53 -7.61 5.47 11.50
CA GLY A 53 -7.30 6.88 11.50
C GLY A 53 -6.12 7.28 10.61
N ARG A 54 -6.21 8.49 10.07
CA ARG A 54 -5.16 9.05 9.19
C ARG A 54 -3.80 9.13 9.88
N GLU A 55 -3.76 9.53 11.14
CA GLU A 55 -2.51 9.68 11.86
C GLU A 55 -1.81 8.34 12.10
N ALA A 56 -2.57 7.29 12.44
CA ALA A 56 -2.01 5.93 12.54
C ALA A 56 -1.46 5.44 11.19
N ASN A 57 -2.15 5.77 10.11
CA ASN A 57 -1.70 5.46 8.75
C ASN A 57 -0.40 6.20 8.41
N ARG A 58 -0.29 7.50 8.75
CA ARG A 58 0.95 8.29 8.60
C ARG A 58 2.12 7.67 9.33
N GLN A 59 1.92 7.31 10.59
CA GLN A 59 2.97 6.71 11.43
C GLN A 59 3.42 5.36 10.90
N PHE A 60 2.49 4.54 10.40
CA PHE A 60 2.80 3.28 9.75
C PHE A 60 3.73 3.50 8.54
N TRP A 61 3.38 4.40 7.64
CA TRP A 61 4.18 4.67 6.45
C TRP A 61 5.55 5.27 6.80
N ALA A 62 5.63 6.14 7.80
CA ALA A 62 6.91 6.67 8.27
C ALA A 62 7.85 5.54 8.74
N GLY A 63 7.35 4.60 9.53
CA GLY A 63 8.10 3.41 9.95
C GLY A 63 8.47 2.49 8.79
N PHE A 64 7.54 2.31 7.85
CA PHE A 64 7.74 1.51 6.65
C PHE A 64 8.88 2.07 5.77
N PHE A 65 8.91 3.36 5.54
CA PHE A 65 9.97 4.02 4.77
C PHE A 65 11.31 4.02 5.49
N HIS A 66 11.29 4.07 6.83
CA HIS A 66 12.52 3.92 7.61
C HIS A 66 13.13 2.51 7.47
N ALA A 67 12.29 1.48 7.47
CA ALA A 67 12.73 0.09 7.30
C ALA A 67 13.16 -0.24 5.87
N LEU A 68 12.53 0.40 4.89
CA LEU A 68 12.66 0.14 3.45
C LEU A 68 12.97 1.45 2.70
N PRO A 69 14.14 2.08 2.93
CA PRO A 69 14.42 3.45 2.47
C PRO A 69 14.60 3.60 0.96
N ASP A 70 14.81 2.51 0.24
CA ASP A 70 14.92 2.47 -1.23
C ASP A 70 13.66 1.93 -1.91
N LEU A 71 12.53 1.92 -1.19
CA LEU A 71 11.26 1.40 -1.70
C LEU A 71 10.89 1.99 -3.05
N THR A 72 10.52 1.12 -3.98
CA THR A 72 9.81 1.47 -5.20
C THR A 72 8.49 0.70 -5.27
N ALA A 73 7.44 1.37 -5.70
CA ALA A 73 6.11 0.79 -5.85
C ALA A 73 5.60 0.98 -7.28
N THR A 74 4.99 -0.06 -7.80
CA THR A 74 4.32 -0.05 -9.09
C THR A 74 2.87 -0.46 -8.93
N MET A 75 1.95 0.33 -9.45
CA MET A 75 0.55 -0.04 -9.60
C MET A 75 0.40 -0.83 -10.90
N GLU A 76 0.16 -2.13 -10.77
CA GLU A 76 0.05 -3.05 -11.90
C GLU A 76 -1.35 -3.03 -12.52
N ASP A 77 -2.38 -2.91 -11.70
CA ASP A 77 -3.78 -2.81 -12.10
C ASP A 77 -4.54 -1.83 -11.23
N LEU A 78 -5.53 -1.18 -11.81
CA LEU A 78 -6.48 -0.32 -11.11
C LEU A 78 -7.88 -0.56 -11.67
N VAL A 79 -8.82 -0.90 -10.81
CA VAL A 79 -10.23 -1.09 -11.16
C VAL A 79 -11.09 -0.18 -10.29
N ILE A 80 -11.93 0.62 -10.93
CA ILE A 80 -12.84 1.55 -10.24
C ILE A 80 -14.27 1.16 -10.60
N SER A 81 -15.09 0.96 -9.61
CA SER A 81 -16.52 0.66 -9.77
C SER A 81 -17.32 1.35 -8.66
N GLY A 82 -18.11 2.35 -9.01
CA GLY A 82 -18.85 3.17 -8.06
C GLY A 82 -17.91 3.83 -7.06
N ASP A 83 -18.14 3.59 -5.77
CA ASP A 83 -17.32 4.10 -4.67
C ASP A 83 -16.13 3.18 -4.30
N ARG A 84 -15.88 2.12 -5.08
CA ARG A 84 -14.79 1.17 -4.84
C ARG A 84 -13.63 1.38 -5.79
N VAL A 85 -12.45 1.39 -5.20
CA VAL A 85 -11.16 1.42 -5.91
C VAL A 85 -10.40 0.17 -5.53
N VAL A 86 -9.97 -0.61 -6.52
CA VAL A 86 -9.18 -1.82 -6.30
C VAL A 86 -7.87 -1.66 -7.04
N GLY A 87 -6.76 -1.74 -6.31
CA GLY A 87 -5.41 -1.67 -6.86
C GLY A 87 -4.62 -2.96 -6.60
N ARG A 88 -3.79 -3.34 -7.55
CA ARG A 88 -2.80 -4.39 -7.38
C ARG A 88 -1.41 -3.77 -7.51
N PHE A 89 -0.58 -3.98 -6.49
CA PHE A 89 0.72 -3.30 -6.35
C PHE A 89 1.86 -4.30 -6.18
N VAL A 90 3.02 -3.90 -6.64
CA VAL A 90 4.30 -4.57 -6.38
C VAL A 90 5.25 -3.56 -5.77
N TYR A 91 5.85 -3.93 -4.66
CA TYR A 91 6.82 -3.13 -3.90
C TYR A 91 8.16 -3.85 -3.92
N ARG A 92 9.24 -3.13 -4.17
CA ARG A 92 10.59 -3.66 -4.11
C ARG A 92 11.46 -2.77 -3.25
N ALA A 93 12.24 -3.39 -2.38
CA ALA A 93 13.09 -2.66 -1.46
C ALA A 93 14.27 -3.51 -0.96
N THR A 94 15.18 -2.86 -0.24
CA THR A 94 16.19 -3.50 0.59
C THR A 94 15.75 -3.43 2.05
N HIS A 95 15.78 -4.55 2.76
CA HIS A 95 15.48 -4.64 4.19
C HIS A 95 16.61 -4.01 5.00
N ALA A 96 16.58 -2.71 5.19
CA ALA A 96 17.66 -1.91 5.79
C ALA A 96 17.38 -1.48 7.24
N GLY A 97 16.14 -1.62 7.73
CA GLY A 97 15.73 -1.39 9.12
C GLY A 97 14.86 -2.52 9.64
N GLU A 98 14.56 -2.52 10.94
CA GLU A 98 13.67 -3.52 11.53
C GLU A 98 12.29 -3.46 10.83
N PHE A 99 11.81 -4.62 10.39
CA PHE A 99 10.52 -4.78 9.73
C PHE A 99 9.86 -6.08 10.15
N MET A 100 8.59 -6.04 10.53
CA MET A 100 7.83 -7.20 11.03
C MET A 100 8.53 -7.89 12.22
N GLY A 101 9.20 -7.14 13.09
CA GLY A 101 9.98 -7.68 14.21
C GLY A 101 11.31 -8.35 13.81
N ILE A 102 11.71 -8.27 12.54
CA ILE A 102 12.94 -8.86 12.03
C ILE A 102 13.99 -7.74 11.88
N PRO A 103 15.15 -7.86 12.55
CA PRO A 103 16.25 -6.91 12.38
C PRO A 103 16.74 -6.82 10.94
N ALA A 104 17.29 -5.67 10.56
CA ALA A 104 17.80 -5.41 9.20
C ALA A 104 18.71 -6.55 8.70
N THR A 105 18.43 -7.05 7.51
CA THR A 105 19.20 -8.16 6.89
C THR A 105 19.99 -7.71 5.67
N GLY A 106 19.71 -6.53 5.11
CA GLY A 106 20.28 -6.07 3.86
C GLY A 106 19.78 -6.84 2.63
N ARG A 107 18.82 -7.74 2.79
CA ARG A 107 18.27 -8.55 1.69
C ARG A 107 17.26 -7.76 0.87
N LYS A 108 17.17 -8.09 -0.41
CA LYS A 108 16.10 -7.61 -1.28
C LYS A 108 14.79 -8.30 -0.93
N VAL A 109 13.72 -7.51 -0.87
CA VAL A 109 12.36 -7.99 -0.63
C VAL A 109 11.42 -7.51 -1.72
N GLU A 110 10.47 -8.37 -2.09
CA GLU A 110 9.36 -8.05 -2.96
C GLU A 110 8.05 -8.33 -2.23
N MET A 111 7.28 -7.29 -2.02
CA MET A 111 5.94 -7.36 -1.45
C MET A 111 4.92 -7.14 -2.56
N ARG A 112 3.80 -7.84 -2.47
CA ARG A 112 2.66 -7.67 -3.36
C ARG A 112 1.42 -7.50 -2.53
N SER A 113 0.55 -6.61 -2.98
CA SER A 113 -0.75 -6.43 -2.35
C SER A 113 -1.87 -6.33 -3.37
N ILE A 114 -3.06 -6.65 -2.89
CA ILE A 114 -4.33 -6.24 -3.50
C ILE A 114 -5.03 -5.41 -2.45
N ASP A 115 -5.30 -4.17 -2.77
CA ASP A 115 -5.90 -3.20 -1.90
C ASP A 115 -7.28 -2.82 -2.42
N ILE A 116 -8.25 -2.71 -1.53
CA ILE A 116 -9.59 -2.24 -1.83
C ILE A 116 -9.87 -1.03 -0.94
N TRP A 117 -10.29 0.07 -1.53
CA TRP A 117 -10.74 1.25 -0.82
C TRP A 117 -12.19 1.59 -1.13
N ARG A 118 -12.83 2.20 -0.16
CA ARG A 118 -14.09 2.93 -0.35
C ARG A 118 -13.81 4.42 -0.35
N VAL A 119 -14.37 5.11 -1.33
CA VAL A 119 -14.26 6.56 -1.50
C VAL A 119 -15.53 7.25 -1.04
N GLU A 120 -15.39 8.31 -0.28
CA GLU A 120 -16.47 9.20 0.14
C GLU A 120 -15.91 10.62 0.26
N ASP A 121 -16.63 11.61 -0.25
CA ASP A 121 -16.22 13.01 -0.23
C ASP A 121 -14.79 13.26 -0.75
N GLY A 122 -14.40 12.54 -1.80
CA GLY A 122 -13.10 12.71 -2.46
C GLY A 122 -11.90 12.16 -1.69
N MET A 123 -12.11 11.30 -0.69
CA MET A 123 -11.07 10.69 0.13
C MET A 123 -11.30 9.18 0.28
N PHE A 124 -10.24 8.42 0.50
CA PHE A 124 -10.35 7.04 0.99
C PHE A 124 -10.80 7.06 2.44
N VAL A 125 -11.95 6.45 2.72
CA VAL A 125 -12.55 6.39 4.06
C VAL A 125 -12.46 5.02 4.70
N GLU A 126 -12.25 3.98 3.91
CA GLU A 126 -12.19 2.59 4.38
C GLU A 126 -11.29 1.75 3.48
N HIS A 127 -10.57 0.78 4.06
CA HIS A 127 -9.55 0.01 3.38
C HIS A 127 -9.52 -1.45 3.83
N TRP A 128 -9.35 -2.34 2.86
CA TRP A 128 -9.05 -3.77 3.03
C TRP A 128 -7.85 -4.12 2.16
N ASP A 129 -7.00 -5.00 2.61
CA ASP A 129 -5.87 -5.49 1.81
C ASP A 129 -5.53 -6.95 2.08
N GLU A 130 -4.90 -7.56 1.11
CA GLU A 130 -4.24 -8.85 1.23
C GLU A 130 -2.80 -8.74 0.71
N LEU A 131 -1.89 -9.30 1.47
CA LEU A 131 -0.45 -9.23 1.22
C LEU A 131 0.18 -10.62 1.22
N ASN A 132 1.29 -10.77 0.53
CA ASN A 132 2.09 -12.00 0.56
C ASN A 132 2.93 -12.12 1.85
N THR A 133 2.28 -12.01 3.01
CA THR A 133 2.93 -11.88 4.33
C THR A 133 3.81 -13.06 4.71
N LEU A 134 3.51 -14.28 4.25
CA LEU A 134 4.34 -15.45 4.53
C LEU A 134 5.68 -15.39 3.77
N GLN A 135 5.68 -14.88 2.56
CA GLN A 135 6.88 -14.81 1.73
C GLN A 135 7.90 -13.78 2.24
N LEU A 136 7.44 -12.73 2.91
CA LEU A 136 8.32 -11.67 3.40
C LEU A 136 9.35 -12.18 4.43
N PRO A 137 8.97 -12.85 5.53
CA PRO A 137 9.94 -13.44 6.43
C PRO A 137 10.86 -14.48 5.76
N GLN A 138 10.35 -15.23 4.78
CA GLN A 138 11.17 -16.15 3.99
C GLN A 138 12.25 -15.41 3.19
N GLN A 139 11.90 -14.33 2.51
CA GLN A 139 12.83 -13.49 1.77
C GLN A 139 13.88 -12.83 2.68
N MET A 140 13.47 -12.47 3.90
CA MET A 140 14.37 -11.93 4.92
C MET A 140 15.21 -13.00 5.63
N GLY A 141 14.99 -14.28 5.34
CA GLY A 141 15.72 -15.40 5.93
C GLY A 141 15.34 -15.72 7.38
N ALA A 142 14.21 -15.19 7.88
CA ALA A 142 13.74 -15.41 9.24
C ALA A 142 12.95 -16.72 9.40
N LEU A 143 12.33 -17.21 8.33
CA LEU A 143 11.77 -18.55 8.25
C LEU A 143 12.67 -19.37 7.37
N GLY A 144 13.09 -20.56 7.84
CA GLY A 144 13.90 -21.47 7.07
C GLY A 144 13.27 -21.69 5.69
N GLY A 145 13.84 -21.08 4.67
CA GLY A 145 13.59 -21.51 3.32
C GLY A 145 14.03 -22.96 3.24
N SER A 146 13.21 -23.84 2.66
CA SER A 146 13.67 -25.16 2.27
C SER A 146 14.89 -24.94 1.37
N GLY A 147 16.08 -25.05 1.97
CA GLY A 147 17.35 -25.00 1.25
C GLY A 147 17.30 -26.06 0.20
N ALA A 148 17.30 -25.68 -1.03
CA ALA A 148 17.69 -26.56 -2.11
C ALA A 148 19.08 -27.07 -1.77
N GLY A 149 19.20 -28.38 -1.71
CA GLY A 149 20.31 -29.15 -1.24
C GLY A 149 21.68 -28.61 -1.55
N GLY A 150 22.49 -28.64 -0.51
CA GLY A 150 23.92 -28.64 -0.68
C GLY A 150 24.29 -29.86 -1.49
N GLU A 151 24.98 -29.63 -2.54
CA GLU A 151 25.77 -30.70 -3.16
C GLU A 151 27.09 -30.81 -2.39
N ALA A 152 27.37 -32.05 -2.08
CA ALA A 152 28.67 -32.50 -1.56
C ALA A 152 29.79 -32.33 -2.58
#